data_55aad98a4f25019b75fcf7ce6b027d80
#
_entry.id   55aad98a4f25019b75fcf7ce6b027d80
#
_cell.length_a   1.000
_cell.length_b   1.000
_cell.length_c   1.000
_cell.angle_alpha   90.00
_cell.angle_beta   90.00
_cell.angle_gamma   90.00
#
_symmetry.space_group_name_H-M   'P 1'
#
loop_
_entity.id
_entity.type
_entity.pdbx_description
1 polymer ?
#
loop_
_entity_poly.entity_id
_entity_poly.type
_entity_poly.pdbx_seq_one_letter_code
_entity_poly.pdbx_strand_id
1 'polypeptide(L)'
;MNDHQTITGIYPGTFDPVTFGHLDIVERACNIVDKLIISAAENIHKKPFFTIDERVSMIKESLKLINTNKCLSEVVGFDNLLVDHAKRFNAKVIIRGLRAVADFEYEFQMAGMNSKLAPDVETIFLMASENLQLTSARFVKEIAFHSG
;
A
#
# COMPACT_ATOMS: atom_id res chain seq x y z
N MET A 1 -23.88 22.75 -6.96
CA MET A 1 -23.18 21.85 -7.84
C MET A 1 -21.90 21.38 -7.19
N ASN A 2 -21.78 20.09 -7.03
CA ASN A 2 -20.66 19.54 -6.29
C ASN A 2 -19.50 19.28 -7.21
N ASP A 3 -18.52 20.17 -7.15
CA ASP A 3 -17.25 19.92 -7.82
C ASP A 3 -16.42 18.97 -6.98
N HIS A 4 -16.93 17.74 -6.83
CA HIS A 4 -16.18 16.73 -6.11
C HIS A 4 -14.98 16.32 -6.95
N GLN A 5 -13.78 16.71 -6.52
CA GLN A 5 -12.56 16.26 -7.16
C GLN A 5 -12.26 14.84 -6.76
N THR A 6 -12.02 14.00 -7.74
CA THR A 6 -11.61 12.63 -7.50
C THR A 6 -10.22 12.63 -6.87
N ILE A 7 -10.12 12.03 -5.69
CA ILE A 7 -8.85 11.90 -4.98
C ILE A 7 -8.28 10.52 -5.27
N THR A 8 -7.10 10.50 -5.87
CA THR A 8 -6.36 9.27 -6.11
C THR A 8 -5.24 9.15 -5.09
N GLY A 9 -5.15 7.97 -4.47
CA GLY A 9 -4.09 7.65 -3.52
C GLY A 9 -3.22 6.52 -4.02
N ILE A 10 -1.95 6.53 -3.62
CA ILE A 10 -1.00 5.44 -3.86
C ILE A 10 -0.78 4.73 -2.54
N TYR A 11 -0.92 3.42 -2.53
CA TYR A 11 -0.49 2.61 -1.39
C TYR A 11 0.69 1.76 -1.84
N PRO A 12 1.92 2.21 -1.56
CA PRO A 12 3.12 1.50 -2.00
C PRO A 12 3.60 0.51 -0.96
N GLY A 13 4.26 -0.52 -1.42
CA GLY A 13 4.91 -1.49 -0.55
C GLY A 13 5.62 -2.54 -1.35
N THR A 14 6.39 -3.37 -0.66
CA THR A 14 7.02 -4.52 -1.30
C THR A 14 6.00 -5.64 -1.53
N PHE A 15 5.10 -5.85 -0.56
CA PHE A 15 4.06 -6.89 -0.63
C PHE A 15 4.62 -8.27 -0.99
N ASP A 16 5.49 -8.77 -0.15
CA ASP A 16 6.27 -9.99 -0.41
C ASP A 16 6.06 -11.09 0.64
N PRO A 17 4.87 -11.66 0.74
CA PRO A 17 3.65 -11.37 0.02
C PRO A 17 2.77 -10.33 0.72
N VAL A 18 1.63 -10.00 0.11
CA VAL A 18 0.58 -9.23 0.75
C VAL A 18 0.05 -9.98 1.98
N THR A 19 -0.29 -9.23 3.04
CA THR A 19 -0.78 -9.79 4.31
C THR A 19 -2.16 -9.25 4.62
N PHE A 20 -2.81 -9.82 5.65
CA PHE A 20 -4.07 -9.28 6.15
C PHE A 20 -3.92 -7.85 6.68
N GLY A 21 -2.74 -7.53 7.22
CA GLY A 21 -2.45 -6.16 7.63
C GLY A 21 -2.47 -5.19 6.46
N HIS A 22 -1.89 -5.59 5.32
CA HIS A 22 -1.95 -4.79 4.11
C HIS A 22 -3.38 -4.64 3.62
N LEU A 23 -4.15 -5.72 3.63
CA LEU A 23 -5.55 -5.70 3.17
C LEU A 23 -6.43 -4.81 4.04
N ASP A 24 -6.18 -4.79 5.34
CA ASP A 24 -6.87 -3.90 6.27
C ASP A 24 -6.62 -2.43 5.88
N ILE A 25 -5.37 -2.09 5.61
CA ILE A 25 -5.02 -0.73 5.18
C ILE A 25 -5.73 -0.39 3.86
N VAL A 26 -5.73 -1.31 2.89
CA VAL A 26 -6.41 -1.10 1.61
C VAL A 26 -7.89 -0.79 1.82
N GLU A 27 -8.57 -1.60 2.62
CA GLU A 27 -10.00 -1.43 2.87
C GLU A 27 -10.30 -0.09 3.55
N ARG A 28 -9.47 0.30 4.50
CA ARG A 28 -9.63 1.58 5.20
C ARG A 28 -9.27 2.76 4.30
N ALA A 29 -8.24 2.62 3.47
CA ALA A 29 -7.85 3.66 2.52
C ALA A 29 -8.97 3.96 1.53
N CYS A 30 -9.77 2.96 1.16
CA CYS A 30 -10.90 3.15 0.26
C CYS A 30 -12.00 4.05 0.86
N ASN A 31 -11.96 4.32 2.17
CA ASN A 31 -12.85 5.29 2.78
C ASN A 31 -12.32 6.72 2.67
N ILE A 32 -11.08 6.88 2.30
CA ILE A 32 -10.39 8.19 2.28
C ILE A 32 -10.23 8.71 0.85
N VAL A 33 -9.98 7.80 -0.10
CA VAL A 33 -9.74 8.16 -1.50
C VAL A 33 -10.82 7.58 -2.40
N ASP A 34 -10.97 8.18 -3.58
CA ASP A 34 -11.93 7.69 -4.58
C ASP A 34 -11.31 6.61 -5.45
N LYS A 35 -10.00 6.68 -5.66
CA LYS A 35 -9.25 5.68 -6.42
C LYS A 35 -7.98 5.35 -5.66
N LEU A 36 -7.70 4.07 -5.49
CA LEU A 36 -6.51 3.60 -4.80
C LEU A 36 -5.66 2.77 -5.77
N ILE A 37 -4.41 3.17 -5.94
CA ILE A 37 -3.43 2.43 -6.73
C ILE A 37 -2.53 1.68 -5.75
N ILE A 38 -2.71 0.38 -5.67
CA ILE A 38 -1.89 -0.48 -4.81
C ILE A 38 -0.65 -0.82 -5.62
N SER A 39 0.50 -0.35 -5.16
CA SER A 39 1.71 -0.28 -5.98
C SER A 39 2.82 -1.13 -5.38
N ALA A 40 3.11 -2.26 -6.02
CA ALA A 40 4.18 -3.14 -5.57
C ALA A 40 5.52 -2.62 -6.10
N ALA A 41 6.44 -2.32 -5.17
CA ALA A 41 7.77 -1.86 -5.52
C ALA A 41 8.63 -3.05 -5.99
N GLU A 42 9.29 -2.90 -7.12
CA GLU A 42 10.16 -3.96 -7.64
C GLU A 42 11.29 -4.27 -6.68
N ASN A 43 11.96 -3.22 -6.17
CA ASN A 43 12.88 -3.30 -5.04
C ASN A 43 14.00 -4.31 -5.23
N ILE A 44 14.70 -4.22 -6.35
CA ILE A 44 15.75 -5.15 -6.77
C ILE A 44 16.79 -5.37 -5.67
N HIS A 45 17.14 -4.31 -4.94
CA HIS A 45 18.17 -4.36 -3.90
C HIS A 45 17.78 -5.18 -2.66
N LYS A 46 16.48 -5.36 -2.42
CA LYS A 46 15.99 -6.14 -1.27
C LYS A 46 15.79 -7.61 -1.58
N LYS A 47 15.99 -8.01 -2.82
CA LYS A 47 15.82 -9.40 -3.29
C LYS A 47 14.52 -10.01 -2.77
N PRO A 48 13.35 -9.56 -3.28
CA PRO A 48 12.08 -10.12 -2.84
C PRO A 48 11.99 -11.62 -3.08
N PHE A 49 11.24 -12.29 -2.22
CA PHE A 49 11.02 -13.73 -2.32
C PHE A 49 10.21 -14.08 -3.58
N PHE A 50 9.17 -13.28 -3.85
CA PHE A 50 8.33 -13.47 -5.04
C PHE A 50 8.67 -12.42 -6.10
N THR A 51 8.50 -12.79 -7.37
CA THR A 51 8.67 -11.85 -8.48
C THR A 51 7.62 -10.75 -8.41
N ILE A 52 7.85 -9.65 -9.13
CA ILE A 52 6.89 -8.56 -9.17
C ILE A 52 5.54 -9.04 -9.73
N ASP A 53 5.55 -9.86 -10.76
CA ASP A 53 4.31 -10.39 -11.36
C ASP A 53 3.56 -11.28 -10.38
N GLU A 54 4.28 -12.11 -9.63
CA GLU A 54 3.66 -12.95 -8.59
C GLU A 54 3.05 -12.10 -7.49
N ARG A 55 3.77 -11.05 -7.04
CA ARG A 55 3.28 -10.17 -5.97
C ARG A 55 2.03 -9.40 -6.41
N VAL A 56 2.04 -8.86 -7.62
CA VAL A 56 0.88 -8.16 -8.17
C VAL A 56 -0.32 -9.11 -8.28
N SER A 57 -0.08 -10.31 -8.79
CA SER A 57 -1.14 -11.31 -8.93
C SER A 57 -1.74 -11.70 -7.58
N MET A 58 -0.89 -11.89 -6.56
CA MET A 58 -1.35 -12.23 -5.21
C MET A 58 -2.19 -11.10 -4.60
N ILE A 59 -1.81 -9.85 -4.83
CA ILE A 59 -2.59 -8.71 -4.35
C ILE A 59 -3.98 -8.73 -5.02
N LYS A 60 -4.01 -8.87 -6.33
CA LYS A 60 -5.28 -8.88 -7.08
C LYS A 60 -6.21 -9.97 -6.56
N GLU A 61 -5.67 -11.16 -6.33
CA GLU A 61 -6.44 -12.27 -5.82
C GLU A 61 -6.95 -12.00 -4.40
N SER A 62 -6.09 -11.44 -3.56
CA SER A 62 -6.43 -11.15 -2.16
C SER A 62 -7.47 -10.05 -2.01
N LEU A 63 -7.56 -9.13 -2.95
CA LEU A 63 -8.58 -8.08 -2.91
C LEU A 63 -10.00 -8.63 -2.93
N LYS A 64 -10.18 -9.85 -3.42
CA LYS A 64 -11.49 -10.51 -3.40
C LYS A 64 -11.96 -10.86 -1.98
N LEU A 65 -11.05 -10.85 -1.01
CA LEU A 65 -11.35 -11.18 0.38
C LEU A 65 -11.88 -9.97 1.18
N ILE A 66 -11.81 -8.78 0.63
CA ILE A 66 -12.19 -7.55 1.32
C ILE A 66 -13.18 -6.75 0.49
N ASN A 67 -13.82 -5.77 1.15
CA ASN A 67 -14.77 -4.90 0.47
C ASN A 67 -14.05 -3.65 -0.03
N THR A 68 -13.90 -3.55 -1.34
CA THR A 68 -13.31 -2.38 -2.00
C THR A 68 -14.34 -1.59 -2.79
N ASN A 69 -15.64 -1.80 -2.52
CA ASN A 69 -16.72 -1.19 -3.31
C ASN A 69 -16.81 0.32 -3.14
N LYS A 70 -16.16 0.89 -2.12
CA LYS A 70 -16.21 2.34 -1.84
C LYS A 70 -15.24 3.15 -2.69
N CYS A 71 -14.31 2.49 -3.36
CA CYS A 71 -13.35 3.18 -4.23
C CYS A 71 -13.02 2.30 -5.43
N LEU A 72 -12.45 2.94 -6.46
CA LEU A 72 -11.85 2.19 -7.56
C LEU A 72 -10.47 1.74 -7.12
N SER A 73 -10.14 0.49 -7.39
CA SER A 73 -8.82 -0.03 -7.04
C SER A 73 -8.10 -0.60 -8.25
N GLU A 74 -6.80 -0.39 -8.30
CA GLU A 74 -5.93 -0.87 -9.37
C GLU A 74 -4.65 -1.35 -8.71
N VAL A 75 -4.09 -2.45 -9.22
CA VAL A 75 -2.84 -3.02 -8.72
C VAL A 75 -1.79 -2.96 -9.81
N VAL A 76 -0.66 -2.35 -9.51
CA VAL A 76 0.44 -2.19 -10.47
C VAL A 76 1.79 -2.47 -9.80
N GLY A 77 2.77 -2.80 -10.62
CA GLY A 77 4.17 -2.80 -10.17
C GLY A 77 4.82 -1.48 -10.57
N PHE A 78 5.87 -1.08 -9.87
CA PHE A 78 6.65 0.10 -10.26
C PHE A 78 8.11 -0.08 -9.84
N ASP A 79 8.99 0.56 -10.60
CA ASP A 79 10.44 0.49 -10.38
C ASP A 79 11.11 1.87 -10.32
N ASN A 80 10.32 2.92 -10.43
CA ASN A 80 10.82 4.29 -10.39
C ASN A 80 10.63 4.90 -8.99
N LEU A 81 11.01 6.17 -8.86
CA LEU A 81 10.87 6.89 -7.60
C LEU A 81 9.39 7.02 -7.23
N LEU A 82 9.06 6.83 -5.95
CA LEU A 82 7.68 6.83 -5.49
C LEU A 82 6.92 8.11 -5.86
N VAL A 83 7.55 9.29 -5.69
CA VAL A 83 6.90 10.55 -6.03
C VAL A 83 6.63 10.68 -7.53
N ASP A 84 7.51 10.15 -8.37
CA ASP A 84 7.30 10.14 -9.82
C ASP A 84 6.16 9.19 -10.18
N HIS A 85 6.10 8.05 -9.51
CA HIS A 85 5.00 7.11 -9.68
C HIS A 85 3.67 7.76 -9.28
N ALA A 86 3.65 8.48 -8.16
CA ALA A 86 2.45 9.21 -7.71
C ALA A 86 2.02 10.26 -8.73
N LYS A 87 2.97 11.01 -9.27
CA LYS A 87 2.67 12.03 -10.30
C LYS A 87 2.10 11.41 -11.56
N ARG A 88 2.61 10.26 -11.95
CA ARG A 88 2.12 9.54 -13.12
C ARG A 88 0.63 9.24 -13.02
N PHE A 89 0.13 8.93 -11.84
CA PHE A 89 -1.28 8.63 -11.61
C PHE A 89 -2.08 9.83 -11.14
N ASN A 90 -1.48 11.02 -11.09
CA ASN A 90 -2.14 12.22 -10.57
C ASN A 90 -2.59 12.03 -9.13
N ALA A 91 -1.84 11.27 -8.35
CA ALA A 91 -2.20 11.00 -6.97
C ALA A 91 -1.97 12.22 -6.09
N LYS A 92 -2.88 12.46 -5.16
CA LYS A 92 -2.78 13.55 -4.19
C LYS A 92 -2.27 13.06 -2.84
N VAL A 93 -2.38 11.77 -2.57
CA VAL A 93 -1.96 11.22 -1.29
C VAL A 93 -1.17 9.92 -1.49
N ILE A 94 -0.23 9.71 -0.59
CA ILE A 94 0.49 8.46 -0.43
C ILE A 94 0.04 7.88 0.90
N ILE A 95 -0.44 6.65 0.88
CA ILE A 95 -0.92 5.95 2.08
C ILE A 95 0.20 5.06 2.59
N ARG A 96 0.51 5.18 3.89
CA ARG A 96 1.49 4.31 4.55
C ARG A 96 0.87 3.73 5.81
N GLY A 97 1.11 2.45 6.05
CA GLY A 97 0.71 1.79 7.28
C GLY A 97 1.80 1.88 8.32
N LEU A 98 1.45 2.19 9.57
CA LEU A 98 2.39 2.17 10.69
C LEU A 98 2.05 1.01 11.61
N ARG A 99 3.03 0.14 11.87
CA ARG A 99 2.86 -1.04 12.73
C ARG A 99 3.46 -0.85 14.10
N ALA A 100 4.58 -0.16 14.20
CA ALA A 100 5.31 0.00 15.44
C ALA A 100 6.01 1.35 15.50
N VAL A 101 6.35 1.77 16.72
CA VAL A 101 7.08 3.02 16.95
C VAL A 101 8.41 3.01 16.19
N ALA A 102 9.07 1.85 16.11
CA ALA A 102 10.34 1.71 15.40
C ALA A 102 10.24 2.05 13.92
N ASP A 103 9.07 1.82 13.29
CA ASP A 103 8.86 2.16 11.89
C ASP A 103 8.66 3.66 11.68
N PHE A 104 8.20 4.36 12.71
CA PHE A 104 7.78 5.76 12.58
C PHE A 104 8.92 6.67 12.17
N GLU A 105 10.10 6.50 12.74
CA GLU A 105 11.23 7.37 12.44
C GLU A 105 11.62 7.30 10.96
N TYR A 106 11.72 6.09 10.42
CA TYR A 106 12.02 5.90 9.01
C TYR A 106 10.91 6.49 8.13
N GLU A 107 9.65 6.18 8.46
CA GLU A 107 8.51 6.67 7.70
C GLU A 107 8.40 8.19 7.75
N PHE A 108 8.69 8.78 8.89
CA PHE A 108 8.69 10.23 9.06
C PHE A 108 9.72 10.89 8.16
N GLN A 109 10.94 10.34 8.10
CA GLN A 109 12.00 10.86 7.24
C GLN A 109 11.64 10.74 5.76
N MET A 110 11.06 9.62 5.37
CA MET A 110 10.64 9.40 3.98
C MET A 110 9.51 10.35 3.60
N ALA A 111 8.55 10.57 4.49
CA ALA A 111 7.47 11.52 4.25
C ALA A 111 8.01 12.95 4.07
N GLY A 112 8.99 13.33 4.89
CA GLY A 112 9.64 14.62 4.78
C GLY A 112 10.35 14.80 3.44
N MET A 113 11.06 13.77 2.99
CA MET A 113 11.74 13.80 1.70
C MET A 113 10.73 13.89 0.56
N ASN A 114 9.68 13.08 0.61
CA ASN A 114 8.64 13.09 -0.42
C ASN A 114 7.94 14.45 -0.50
N SER A 115 7.73 15.10 0.64
CA SER A 115 7.13 16.43 0.70
C SER A 115 7.99 17.48 0.00
N LYS A 116 9.31 17.37 0.12
CA LYS A 116 10.23 18.28 -0.57
C LYS A 116 10.24 18.04 -2.08
N LEU A 117 10.16 16.77 -2.49
CA LEU A 117 10.22 16.40 -3.90
C LEU A 117 8.89 16.60 -4.61
N ALA A 118 7.79 16.47 -3.90
CA ALA A 118 6.44 16.61 -4.45
C ALA A 118 5.54 17.29 -3.40
N PRO A 119 5.62 18.64 -3.28
CA PRO A 119 4.84 19.37 -2.27
C PRO A 119 3.33 19.20 -2.41
N ASP A 120 2.85 18.84 -3.59
CA ASP A 120 1.41 18.70 -3.86
C ASP A 120 0.88 17.31 -3.46
N VAL A 121 1.76 16.41 -3.01
CA VAL A 121 1.37 15.05 -2.62
C VAL A 121 1.55 14.92 -1.11
N GLU A 122 0.45 14.65 -0.41
CA GLU A 122 0.47 14.46 1.04
C GLU A 122 0.74 13.00 1.38
N THR A 123 1.43 12.75 2.48
CA THR A 123 1.56 11.39 3.03
C THR A 123 0.61 11.24 4.20
N ILE A 124 -0.20 10.19 4.17
CA ILE A 124 -1.15 9.88 5.22
C ILE A 124 -0.74 8.55 5.86
N PHE A 125 -0.68 8.53 7.19
CA PHE A 125 -0.35 7.32 7.94
C PHE A 125 -1.61 6.72 8.54
N LEU A 126 -1.81 5.43 8.31
CA LEU A 126 -2.87 4.68 8.96
C LEU A 126 -2.24 3.71 9.95
N MET A 127 -2.72 3.72 11.19
CA MET A 127 -2.23 2.82 12.21
C MET A 127 -2.72 1.40 11.91
N ALA A 128 -1.82 0.43 11.94
CA ALA A 128 -2.21 -0.96 11.79
C ALA A 128 -3.13 -1.37 12.94
N SER A 129 -4.17 -2.15 12.61
CA SER A 129 -5.08 -2.66 13.63
C SER A 129 -4.34 -3.58 14.59
N GLU A 130 -4.63 -3.43 15.89
CA GLU A 130 -3.90 -4.14 16.94
C GLU A 130 -3.89 -5.65 16.75
N ASN A 131 -5.04 -6.23 16.41
CA ASN A 131 -5.14 -7.67 16.15
C ASN A 131 -4.35 -8.13 14.94
N LEU A 132 -4.04 -7.24 14.00
CA LEU A 132 -3.36 -7.57 12.76
C LEU A 132 -1.87 -7.25 12.81
N GLN A 133 -1.40 -6.58 13.88
CA GLN A 133 0.03 -6.28 14.03
C GLN A 133 0.88 -7.54 14.13
N LEU A 134 0.30 -8.63 14.64
CA LEU A 134 1.00 -9.90 14.74
C LEU A 134 0.93 -10.72 13.45
N THR A 135 0.16 -10.27 12.46
CA THR A 135 -0.01 -10.98 11.21
C THR A 135 1.05 -10.54 10.21
N SER A 136 2.19 -11.22 10.26
CA SER A 136 3.28 -10.99 9.32
C SER A 136 3.13 -11.87 8.09
N ALA A 137 3.95 -11.60 7.05
CA ALA A 137 4.01 -12.45 5.86
C ALA A 137 4.32 -13.90 6.24
N ARG A 138 5.15 -14.10 7.25
CA ARG A 138 5.51 -15.43 7.74
C ARG A 138 4.29 -16.16 8.28
N PHE A 139 3.50 -15.49 9.11
CA PHE A 139 2.29 -16.11 9.67
C PHE A 139 1.27 -16.43 8.62
N VAL A 140 1.09 -15.56 7.64
CA VAL A 140 0.17 -15.80 6.53
C VAL A 140 0.60 -17.05 5.75
N LYS A 141 1.89 -17.18 5.48
CA LYS A 141 2.44 -18.35 4.79
C LYS A 141 2.21 -19.62 5.60
N GLU A 142 2.43 -19.60 6.91
CA GLU A 142 2.21 -20.75 7.78
C GLU A 142 0.73 -21.16 7.78
N ILE A 143 -0.16 -20.18 7.92
CA ILE A 143 -1.60 -20.46 7.92
C ILE A 143 -2.00 -21.10 6.59
N ALA A 144 -1.56 -20.56 5.47
CA ALA A 144 -1.86 -21.10 4.15
C ALA A 144 -1.32 -22.52 3.99
N PHE A 145 -0.11 -22.77 4.48
CA PHE A 145 0.54 -24.06 4.40
C PHE A 145 -0.21 -25.12 5.21
N HIS A 146 -0.65 -24.78 6.42
CA HIS A 146 -1.31 -25.73 7.31
C HIS A 146 -2.81 -25.89 7.04
N SER A 147 -3.44 -24.88 6.45
CA SER A 147 -4.88 -24.92 6.17
C SER A 147 -5.19 -25.46 4.77
N GLY A 148 -4.16 -25.58 4.03
CA GLY A 148 -4.12 -26.01 2.68
C GLY A 148 -4.91 -26.65 1.97
#